data_e2b2efec5ba991f0cdb30e30c7b032d1
#
_entry.id   e2b2efec5ba991f0cdb30e30c7b032d1
#
_cell.length_a   1.000
_cell.length_b   1.000
_cell.length_c   1.000
_cell.angle_alpha   90.00
_cell.angle_beta   90.00
_cell.angle_gamma   90.00
#
_symmetry.space_group_name_H-M   'P 1'
#
loop_
_entity.id
_entity.type
_entity.pdbx_description
1 polymer ?
#
loop_
_entity_poly.entity_id
_entity_poly.type
_entity_poly.pdbx_seq_one_letter_code
_entity_poly.pdbx_strand_id
1 'polypeptide(L)'
;MTGAIATDLRRAPLTELRSVHFRSGSRDLWADEAAMYDRLLLSWAGLDDAAWHLPGAAPSDSGGPDWSLAEHVGHIAEWLELAAGYTAHAAETGIWPADSDFEDGDFDRWNEAHRAPWTTMPRDDILERLDRGRLAMLAVAGPLPTSEIRADEPWGWVYMTLHGHYLDHLGIIESWSEVLRVRQADGDPFVEDPRATDHADFMAQDAAVAADFDRLIRSVPPDRWVGEALTPGWTLRDHVDHLADWAEEGTRAMNVFVRRGHWLADPEEGVDAWNERMVQLGRGRSAAETLARYDATRAALLDSVAVLPIDDLRSPDGWSWAYDCLYGHTRKHLAMLGPWCAAQAWSEDPD
;
A
#
# COMPACT_ATOMS: atom_id res chain seq x y z
N MET A 1 -31.98 22.01 6.58
CA MET A 1 -30.83 21.63 7.44
C MET A 1 -30.63 20.14 7.26
N THR A 2 -29.83 19.75 6.30
CA THR A 2 -29.40 18.37 6.07
C THR A 2 -28.16 18.15 6.93
N GLY A 3 -28.35 17.49 8.08
CA GLY A 3 -27.23 17.06 8.92
C GLY A 3 -26.40 16.06 8.13
N ALA A 4 -25.19 16.46 7.74
CA ALA A 4 -24.22 15.52 7.26
C ALA A 4 -23.95 14.49 8.38
N ILE A 5 -24.27 13.23 8.13
CA ILE A 5 -23.89 12.12 8.99
C ILE A 5 -22.36 12.15 9.01
N ALA A 6 -21.77 12.44 10.17
CA ALA A 6 -20.32 12.37 10.31
C ALA A 6 -19.89 10.91 10.04
N THR A 7 -19.17 10.69 8.97
CA THR A 7 -18.63 9.37 8.63
C THR A 7 -17.70 8.94 9.76
N ASP A 8 -17.93 7.77 10.34
CA ASP A 8 -17.02 7.18 11.33
C ASP A 8 -15.75 6.72 10.62
N LEU A 9 -14.70 7.52 10.71
CA LEU A 9 -13.43 7.27 10.05
C LEU A 9 -12.75 5.95 10.49
N ARG A 10 -13.13 5.42 11.67
CA ARG A 10 -12.62 4.12 12.14
C ARG A 10 -13.04 2.96 11.25
N ARG A 11 -14.09 3.15 10.44
CA ARG A 11 -14.69 2.12 9.58
C ARG A 11 -14.89 2.56 8.14
N ALA A 12 -14.53 3.79 7.82
CA ALA A 12 -14.68 4.31 6.48
C ALA A 12 -13.75 3.59 5.48
N PRO A 13 -14.17 3.35 4.24
CA PRO A 13 -13.28 2.87 3.19
C PRO A 13 -12.08 3.81 3.01
N LEU A 14 -10.91 3.25 2.71
CA LEU A 14 -9.68 4.05 2.49
C LEU A 14 -9.85 5.11 1.40
N THR A 15 -10.61 4.79 0.36
CA THR A 15 -10.96 5.74 -0.71
C THR A 15 -11.76 6.93 -0.20
N GLU A 16 -12.65 6.72 0.78
CA GLU A 16 -13.39 7.80 1.41
C GLU A 16 -12.48 8.65 2.30
N LEU A 17 -11.59 8.02 3.07
CA LEU A 17 -10.59 8.72 3.88
C LEU A 17 -9.71 9.63 3.02
N ARG A 18 -9.17 9.12 1.91
CA ARG A 18 -8.38 9.90 0.96
C ARG A 18 -9.20 11.06 0.36
N SER A 19 -10.45 10.82 -0.03
CA SER A 19 -11.32 11.88 -0.59
C SER A 19 -11.71 12.96 0.41
N VAL A 20 -11.86 12.60 1.68
CA VAL A 20 -12.18 13.52 2.78
C VAL A 20 -10.98 14.42 3.09
N HIS A 21 -9.78 13.89 3.03
CA HIS A 21 -8.55 14.65 3.26
C HIS A 21 -8.39 15.85 2.32
N PHE A 22 -8.70 15.69 1.06
CA PHE A 22 -8.54 16.75 0.05
C PHE A 22 -9.68 17.79 0.03
N ARG A 23 -10.80 17.53 0.72
CA ARG A 23 -11.99 18.39 0.67
C ARG A 23 -12.23 19.26 1.89
N SER A 24 -11.46 19.19 2.94
CA SER A 24 -11.90 19.68 4.23
C SER A 24 -11.66 21.16 4.49
N GLY A 25 -12.74 21.92 4.55
CA GLY A 25 -12.83 23.19 5.25
C GLY A 25 -13.58 23.14 6.60
N SER A 26 -14.19 22.00 6.96
CA SER A 26 -15.20 21.93 8.03
C SER A 26 -15.04 20.78 9.04
N ARG A 27 -13.98 19.95 8.96
CA ARG A 27 -13.79 18.83 9.89
C ARG A 27 -12.87 19.21 11.04
N ASP A 28 -13.08 18.57 12.17
CA ASP A 28 -12.19 18.65 13.32
C ASP A 28 -10.94 17.80 13.04
N LEU A 29 -9.85 18.48 12.72
CA LEU A 29 -8.55 17.89 12.38
C LEU A 29 -8.06 16.90 13.43
N TRP A 30 -8.21 17.24 14.71
CA TRP A 30 -7.72 16.41 15.82
C TRP A 30 -8.61 15.22 16.10
N ALA A 31 -9.92 15.35 15.90
CA ALA A 31 -10.83 14.20 15.96
C ALA A 31 -10.60 13.23 14.81
N ASP A 32 -10.29 13.74 13.63
CA ASP A 32 -9.96 12.92 12.45
C ASP A 32 -8.63 12.21 12.66
N GLU A 33 -7.59 12.89 13.16
CA GLU A 33 -6.30 12.28 13.50
C GLU A 33 -6.48 11.16 14.53
N ALA A 34 -7.18 11.42 15.62
CA ALA A 34 -7.42 10.42 16.68
C ALA A 34 -8.16 9.19 16.13
N ALA A 35 -9.13 9.37 15.25
CA ALA A 35 -9.86 8.27 14.64
C ALA A 35 -8.97 7.43 13.70
N MET A 36 -8.07 8.06 12.99
CA MET A 36 -7.11 7.37 12.11
C MET A 36 -6.06 6.61 12.92
N TYR A 37 -5.56 7.21 13.98
CA TYR A 37 -4.64 6.55 14.90
C TYR A 37 -5.30 5.33 15.59
N ASP A 38 -6.52 5.48 16.09
CA ASP A 38 -7.30 4.35 16.62
C ASP A 38 -7.44 3.22 15.58
N ARG A 39 -7.69 3.56 14.33
CA ARG A 39 -7.80 2.60 13.25
C ARG A 39 -6.46 1.92 12.97
N LEU A 40 -5.37 2.67 12.98
CA LEU A 40 -4.02 2.12 12.83
C LEU A 40 -3.75 1.09 13.93
N LEU A 41 -4.02 1.40 15.20
CA LEU A 41 -3.86 0.47 16.32
C LEU A 41 -4.74 -0.78 16.19
N LEU A 42 -5.97 -0.63 15.68
CA LEU A 42 -6.89 -1.75 15.46
C LEU A 42 -6.45 -2.65 14.30
N SER A 43 -5.69 -2.13 13.35
CA SER A 43 -5.28 -2.89 12.16
C SER A 43 -4.45 -4.13 12.49
N TRP A 44 -3.65 -4.10 13.53
CA TRP A 44 -2.82 -5.23 14.00
C TRP A 44 -3.28 -5.87 15.31
N ALA A 45 -4.45 -5.47 15.81
CA ALA A 45 -4.96 -6.03 17.06
C ALA A 45 -5.13 -7.56 16.97
N GLY A 46 -4.67 -8.27 18.01
CA GLY A 46 -4.78 -9.71 18.11
C GLY A 46 -3.69 -10.52 17.40
N LEU A 47 -2.74 -9.86 16.72
CA LEU A 47 -1.55 -10.52 16.20
C LEU A 47 -0.55 -10.78 17.32
N ASP A 48 0.14 -11.92 17.29
CA ASP A 48 1.21 -12.24 18.21
C ASP A 48 2.55 -11.55 17.82
N ASP A 49 3.53 -11.59 18.71
CA ASP A 49 4.80 -10.93 18.51
C ASP A 49 5.62 -11.55 17.35
N ALA A 50 5.45 -12.85 17.08
CA ALA A 50 6.13 -13.51 15.97
C ALA A 50 5.64 -12.95 14.62
N ALA A 51 4.34 -12.63 14.51
CA ALA A 51 3.77 -12.04 13.29
C ALA A 51 4.33 -10.65 12.97
N TRP A 52 4.75 -9.89 13.99
CA TRP A 52 5.21 -8.51 13.82
C TRP A 52 6.47 -8.36 12.98
N HIS A 53 7.36 -9.33 13.03
CA HIS A 53 8.66 -9.30 12.34
C HIS A 53 8.68 -10.09 11.04
N LEU A 54 7.53 -10.64 10.64
CA LEU A 54 7.46 -11.34 9.36
C LEU A 54 7.51 -10.34 8.20
N PRO A 55 8.50 -10.45 7.31
CA PRO A 55 8.53 -9.67 6.08
C PRO A 55 7.36 -10.09 5.17
N GLY A 56 6.83 -9.16 4.40
CA GLY A 56 5.76 -9.45 3.45
C GLY A 56 4.63 -8.44 3.43
N ALA A 57 4.62 -7.44 4.32
CA ALA A 57 3.92 -6.21 4.03
C ALA A 57 4.56 -5.63 2.77
N ALA A 58 3.75 -5.24 1.79
CA ALA A 58 4.24 -4.77 0.50
C ALA A 58 5.41 -3.79 0.65
N PRO A 59 6.36 -3.77 -0.30
CA PRO A 59 7.46 -2.82 -0.26
C PRO A 59 6.92 -1.41 -0.08
N SER A 60 7.65 -0.58 0.63
CA SER A 60 7.52 0.85 0.45
C SER A 60 7.65 1.14 -1.06
N ASP A 61 7.10 2.23 -1.55
CA ASP A 61 7.13 2.63 -2.97
C ASP A 61 8.54 2.63 -3.60
N SER A 62 9.58 2.42 -2.79
CA SER A 62 11.00 2.36 -3.15
C SER A 62 11.48 1.04 -3.78
N GLY A 63 10.62 0.02 -3.95
CA GLY A 63 11.04 -1.26 -4.53
C GLY A 63 12.05 -2.05 -3.68
N GLY A 64 12.21 -1.69 -2.41
CA GLY A 64 13.03 -2.42 -1.45
C GLY A 64 12.42 -3.76 -1.03
N PRO A 65 13.14 -4.59 -0.27
CA PRO A 65 12.60 -5.83 0.25
C PRO A 65 11.37 -5.58 1.12
N ASP A 66 10.43 -6.52 1.07
CA ASP A 66 9.16 -6.43 1.82
C ASP A 66 9.40 -6.10 3.30
N TRP A 67 8.73 -5.05 3.76
CA TRP A 67 8.79 -4.65 5.15
C TRP A 67 7.86 -5.49 6.01
N SER A 68 8.22 -5.70 7.27
CA SER A 68 7.35 -6.27 8.30
C SER A 68 6.44 -5.19 8.91
N LEU A 69 5.47 -5.60 9.74
CA LEU A 69 4.70 -4.63 10.54
C LEU A 69 5.60 -3.81 11.46
N ALA A 70 6.60 -4.45 12.08
CA ALA A 70 7.57 -3.77 12.92
C ALA A 70 8.28 -2.61 12.21
N GLU A 71 8.68 -2.84 10.97
CA GLU A 71 9.36 -1.83 10.15
C GLU A 71 8.42 -0.71 9.71
N HIS A 72 7.20 -1.02 9.28
CA HIS A 72 6.20 0.02 8.93
C HIS A 72 5.82 0.87 10.13
N VAL A 73 5.53 0.26 11.28
CA VAL A 73 5.12 0.99 12.49
C VAL A 73 6.27 1.78 13.09
N GLY A 74 7.47 1.19 13.09
CA GLY A 74 8.71 1.86 13.53
C GLY A 74 9.04 3.08 12.67
N HIS A 75 8.91 2.95 11.37
CA HIS A 75 9.07 4.04 10.42
C HIS A 75 8.08 5.19 10.68
N ILE A 76 6.80 4.90 10.88
CA ILE A 76 5.81 5.92 11.27
C ILE A 76 6.22 6.62 12.57
N ALA A 77 6.69 5.87 13.57
CA ALA A 77 7.15 6.42 14.84
C ALA A 77 8.32 7.39 14.66
N GLU A 78 9.30 7.04 13.84
CA GLU A 78 10.47 7.85 13.56
C GLU A 78 10.12 9.15 12.84
N TRP A 79 9.24 9.09 11.84
CA TRP A 79 8.75 10.29 11.16
C TRP A 79 7.97 11.22 12.07
N LEU A 80 7.19 10.70 13.02
CA LEU A 80 6.50 11.50 14.03
C LEU A 80 7.50 12.20 14.96
N GLU A 81 8.54 11.51 15.41
CA GLU A 81 9.61 12.10 16.25
C GLU A 81 10.38 13.20 15.50
N LEU A 82 10.76 12.94 14.24
CA LEU A 82 11.46 13.89 13.39
C LEU A 82 10.59 15.13 13.11
N ALA A 83 9.36 14.92 12.70
CA ALA A 83 8.42 16.00 12.40
C ALA A 83 8.10 16.86 13.63
N ALA A 84 8.01 16.25 14.82
CA ALA A 84 7.83 16.99 16.06
C ALA A 84 9.02 17.96 16.31
N GLY A 85 10.24 17.51 16.08
CA GLY A 85 11.45 18.35 16.19
C GLY A 85 11.44 19.51 15.17
N TYR A 86 11.12 19.22 13.92
CA TYR A 86 11.05 20.23 12.86
C TYR A 86 9.95 21.25 13.11
N THR A 87 8.77 20.77 13.51
CA THR A 87 7.64 21.65 13.83
C THR A 87 7.95 22.56 15.02
N ALA A 88 8.58 22.04 16.08
CA ALA A 88 9.00 22.84 17.23
C ALA A 88 9.99 23.93 16.83
N HIS A 89 11.01 23.57 16.04
CA HIS A 89 12.00 24.52 15.53
C HIS A 89 11.34 25.61 14.67
N ALA A 90 10.48 25.24 13.74
CA ALA A 90 9.78 26.18 12.87
C ALA A 90 8.84 27.10 13.65
N ALA A 91 8.15 26.58 14.67
CA ALA A 91 7.26 27.36 15.55
C ALA A 91 8.06 28.40 16.37
N GLU A 92 9.28 28.06 16.81
CA GLU A 92 10.15 28.97 17.56
C GLU A 92 10.84 30.03 16.69
N THR A 93 11.34 29.62 15.53
CA THR A 93 12.22 30.47 14.69
C THR A 93 11.52 31.09 13.49
N GLY A 94 10.36 30.58 13.09
CA GLY A 94 9.70 30.93 11.83
C GLY A 94 10.39 30.34 10.59
N ILE A 95 11.36 29.44 10.77
CA ILE A 95 12.16 28.86 9.68
C ILE A 95 12.06 27.35 9.77
N TRP A 96 11.62 26.69 8.70
CA TRP A 96 11.72 25.24 8.58
C TRP A 96 13.19 24.83 8.54
N PRO A 97 13.59 23.77 9.25
CA PRO A 97 14.91 23.20 9.12
C PRO A 97 15.20 22.92 7.63
N ALA A 98 16.42 23.20 7.21
CA ALA A 98 16.82 22.80 5.86
C ALA A 98 16.67 21.28 5.73
N ASP A 99 16.23 20.81 4.58
CA ASP A 99 16.11 19.37 4.27
C ASP A 99 17.50 18.70 4.15
N SER A 100 18.44 19.09 5.03
CA SER A 100 19.83 18.61 5.04
C SER A 100 19.94 17.11 5.39
N ASP A 101 18.90 16.57 6.00
CA ASP A 101 18.83 15.15 6.33
C ASP A 101 18.39 14.29 5.13
N PHE A 102 17.86 14.93 4.08
CA PHE A 102 17.40 14.28 2.86
C PHE A 102 18.22 14.81 1.68
N GLU A 103 19.35 14.16 1.40
CA GLU A 103 20.13 14.49 0.21
C GLU A 103 19.26 14.38 -1.04
N ASP A 104 19.08 15.48 -1.74
CA ASP A 104 18.31 15.57 -3.00
C ASP A 104 16.82 15.16 -2.93
N GLY A 105 16.21 15.14 -1.73
CA GLY A 105 14.82 14.74 -1.54
C GLY A 105 14.58 13.22 -1.62
N ASP A 106 15.63 12.42 -1.50
CA ASP A 106 15.56 10.96 -1.56
C ASP A 106 15.09 10.37 -0.22
N PHE A 107 13.78 10.49 0.02
CA PHE A 107 13.13 9.93 1.20
C PHE A 107 13.24 8.40 1.27
N ASP A 108 13.21 7.73 0.14
CA ASP A 108 13.28 6.26 0.06
C ASP A 108 14.63 5.75 0.53
N ARG A 109 15.70 6.40 0.09
CA ARG A 109 17.05 6.08 0.54
C ARG A 109 17.21 6.34 2.04
N TRP A 110 16.63 7.43 2.55
CA TRP A 110 16.63 7.72 3.97
C TRP A 110 15.87 6.67 4.77
N ASN A 111 14.66 6.31 4.32
CA ASN A 111 13.81 5.29 4.93
C ASN A 111 14.55 3.95 5.03
N GLU A 112 15.18 3.50 3.94
CA GLU A 112 15.93 2.24 3.93
C GLU A 112 17.16 2.29 4.83
N ALA A 113 17.87 3.42 4.91
CA ALA A 113 19.02 3.58 5.80
C ALA A 113 18.64 3.51 7.29
N HIS A 114 17.40 3.89 7.64
CA HIS A 114 16.90 3.91 9.03
C HIS A 114 16.06 2.68 9.40
N ARG A 115 15.89 1.74 8.49
CA ARG A 115 15.10 0.53 8.66
C ARG A 115 15.65 -0.47 9.68
N ALA A 116 16.98 -0.67 9.67
CA ALA A 116 17.64 -1.75 10.41
C ALA A 116 17.28 -1.88 11.91
N PRO A 117 17.10 -0.81 12.70
CA PRO A 117 16.72 -0.92 14.10
C PRO A 117 15.36 -1.61 14.31
N TRP A 118 14.42 -1.47 13.39
CA TRP A 118 13.05 -1.96 13.52
C TRP A 118 12.93 -3.46 13.29
N THR A 119 13.87 -4.08 12.57
CA THR A 119 13.84 -5.51 12.24
C THR A 119 13.90 -6.40 13.48
N THR A 120 14.46 -5.91 14.58
CA THR A 120 14.67 -6.70 15.81
C THR A 120 14.17 -6.01 17.08
N MET A 121 13.64 -4.81 16.98
CA MET A 121 13.12 -4.07 18.14
C MET A 121 11.86 -4.77 18.67
N PRO A 122 11.75 -5.04 19.99
CA PRO A 122 10.53 -5.61 20.56
C PRO A 122 9.29 -4.79 20.22
N ARG A 123 8.18 -5.45 19.97
CA ARG A 123 6.89 -4.84 19.63
C ARG A 123 6.49 -3.72 20.59
N ASP A 124 6.57 -4.00 21.91
CA ASP A 124 6.17 -3.03 22.92
C ASP A 124 7.04 -1.76 22.88
N ASP A 125 8.33 -1.89 22.59
CA ASP A 125 9.24 -0.74 22.44
C ASP A 125 8.90 0.09 21.19
N ILE A 126 8.50 -0.56 20.10
CA ILE A 126 8.02 0.11 18.88
C ILE A 126 6.74 0.90 19.17
N LEU A 127 5.78 0.27 19.84
CA LEU A 127 4.50 0.90 20.18
C LEU A 127 4.68 2.06 21.17
N GLU A 128 5.58 1.92 22.14
CA GLU A 128 5.94 3.02 23.04
C GLU A 128 6.55 4.21 22.28
N ARG A 129 7.41 3.94 21.28
CA ARG A 129 7.96 5.00 20.44
C ARG A 129 6.90 5.67 19.57
N LEU A 130 6.00 4.88 18.99
CA LEU A 130 4.87 5.40 18.21
C LEU A 130 4.00 6.36 19.04
N ASP A 131 3.59 5.94 20.22
CA ASP A 131 2.79 6.76 21.14
C ASP A 131 3.54 8.03 21.55
N ARG A 132 4.80 7.91 21.91
CA ARG A 132 5.64 9.04 22.32
C ARG A 132 5.83 10.04 21.18
N GLY A 133 6.15 9.57 19.97
CA GLY A 133 6.31 10.40 18.78
C GLY A 133 5.01 11.13 18.44
N ARG A 134 3.87 10.43 18.47
CA ARG A 134 2.56 11.03 18.28
C ARG A 134 2.24 12.11 19.32
N LEU A 135 2.45 11.83 20.60
CA LEU A 135 2.19 12.80 21.67
C LEU A 135 3.09 14.03 21.55
N ALA A 136 4.36 13.83 21.20
CA ALA A 136 5.27 14.94 20.95
C ALA A 136 4.80 15.80 19.77
N MET A 137 4.39 15.16 18.66
CA MET A 137 3.89 15.87 17.48
C MET A 137 2.59 16.64 17.80
N LEU A 138 1.64 16.04 18.51
CA LEU A 138 0.40 16.70 18.93
C LEU A 138 0.65 17.88 19.88
N ALA A 139 1.65 17.77 20.75
CA ALA A 139 2.01 18.85 21.69
C ALA A 139 2.53 20.10 20.96
N VAL A 140 3.33 19.92 19.92
CA VAL A 140 3.88 21.05 19.14
C VAL A 140 2.91 21.56 18.08
N ALA A 141 2.06 20.70 17.52
CA ALA A 141 1.09 21.04 16.50
C ALA A 141 -0.19 21.65 17.06
N GLY A 142 -0.61 21.24 18.28
CA GLY A 142 -1.86 21.67 18.88
C GLY A 142 -2.06 23.20 19.01
N PRO A 143 -1.02 23.98 19.31
CA PRO A 143 -1.10 25.45 19.35
C PRO A 143 -1.19 26.13 17.99
N LEU A 144 -0.89 25.42 16.89
CA LEU A 144 -0.85 26.00 15.54
C LEU A 144 -2.27 26.23 14.98
N PRO A 145 -2.44 27.23 14.10
CA PRO A 145 -3.72 27.45 13.43
C PRO A 145 -4.13 26.26 12.57
N THR A 146 -5.23 25.59 12.93
CA THR A 146 -5.70 24.40 12.19
C THR A 146 -6.04 24.67 10.73
N SER A 147 -6.35 25.94 10.38
CA SER A 147 -6.56 26.37 8.98
C SER A 147 -5.29 26.32 8.13
N GLU A 148 -4.12 26.35 8.77
CA GLU A 148 -2.81 26.34 8.12
C GLU A 148 -2.16 24.94 8.14
N ILE A 149 -2.77 23.97 8.84
CA ILE A 149 -2.32 22.57 8.88
C ILE A 149 -3.05 21.81 7.76
N ARG A 150 -2.57 21.96 6.53
CA ARG A 150 -3.09 21.30 5.32
C ARG A 150 -1.98 21.16 4.31
N ALA A 151 -2.12 20.23 3.36
CA ALA A 151 -1.08 19.90 2.40
C ALA A 151 -0.48 21.11 1.66
N ASP A 152 -1.29 22.09 1.31
CA ASP A 152 -0.89 23.28 0.51
C ASP A 152 -0.66 24.51 1.37
N GLU A 153 -0.70 24.42 2.70
CA GLU A 153 -0.57 25.53 3.63
C GLU A 153 0.80 25.53 4.34
N PRO A 154 1.18 26.59 5.04
CA PRO A 154 2.50 26.70 5.69
C PRO A 154 2.88 25.53 6.60
N TRP A 155 1.89 24.88 7.24
CA TRP A 155 2.09 23.72 8.11
C TRP A 155 1.71 22.39 7.42
N GLY A 156 1.88 22.30 6.10
CA GLY A 156 1.58 21.11 5.30
C GLY A 156 2.32 19.86 5.77
N TRP A 157 3.56 20.02 6.22
CA TRP A 157 4.35 18.93 6.80
C TRP A 157 3.69 18.28 8.03
N VAL A 158 3.09 19.08 8.92
CA VAL A 158 2.33 18.59 10.08
C VAL A 158 1.14 17.73 9.62
N TYR A 159 0.42 18.23 8.61
CA TYR A 159 -0.70 17.51 8.03
C TYR A 159 -0.26 16.18 7.40
N MET A 160 0.78 16.21 6.59
CA MET A 160 1.30 15.02 5.94
C MET A 160 1.75 13.97 6.95
N THR A 161 2.43 14.36 8.01
CA THR A 161 2.94 13.42 9.02
C THR A 161 1.83 12.80 9.88
N LEU A 162 0.84 13.60 10.31
CA LEU A 162 -0.25 13.12 11.19
C LEU A 162 -1.40 12.43 10.44
N HIS A 163 -1.59 12.72 9.16
CA HIS A 163 -2.72 12.20 8.39
C HIS A 163 -2.27 11.47 7.13
N GLY A 164 -1.51 12.14 6.27
CA GLY A 164 -1.06 11.58 4.99
C GLY A 164 -0.28 10.30 5.21
N HIS A 165 0.72 10.34 6.07
CA HIS A 165 1.59 9.21 6.35
C HIS A 165 0.85 7.99 6.97
N TYR A 166 -0.11 8.24 7.89
CA TYR A 166 -0.97 7.15 8.37
C TYR A 166 -1.75 6.51 7.24
N LEU A 167 -2.30 7.31 6.32
CA LEU A 167 -3.06 6.80 5.18
C LEU A 167 -2.22 6.01 4.19
N ASP A 168 -0.99 6.45 3.96
CA ASP A 168 -0.08 5.79 3.03
C ASP A 168 0.26 4.37 3.52
N HIS A 169 0.46 4.21 4.84
CA HIS A 169 0.77 2.90 5.42
C HIS A 169 -0.46 2.07 5.80
N LEU A 170 -1.59 2.68 6.12
CA LEU A 170 -2.75 1.99 6.70
C LEU A 170 -3.26 0.85 5.79
N GLY A 171 -3.34 1.09 4.47
CA GLY A 171 -3.81 0.07 3.53
C GLY A 171 -2.91 -1.15 3.47
N ILE A 172 -1.61 -0.94 3.52
CA ILE A 172 -0.58 -1.98 3.52
C ILE A 172 -0.66 -2.78 4.82
N ILE A 173 -0.68 -2.08 5.95
CA ILE A 173 -0.74 -2.68 7.29
C ILE A 173 -2.04 -3.49 7.47
N GLU A 174 -3.20 -2.95 7.10
CA GLU A 174 -4.48 -3.67 7.20
C GLU A 174 -4.49 -4.95 6.35
N SER A 175 -4.03 -4.85 5.12
CA SER A 175 -3.98 -5.99 4.20
C SER A 175 -3.05 -7.10 4.70
N TRP A 176 -1.85 -6.74 5.16
CA TRP A 176 -0.89 -7.71 5.69
C TRP A 176 -1.35 -8.31 7.02
N SER A 177 -1.90 -7.50 7.91
CA SER A 177 -2.44 -7.98 9.19
C SER A 177 -3.57 -8.99 8.99
N GLU A 178 -4.41 -8.83 7.97
CA GLU A 178 -5.43 -9.81 7.68
C GLU A 178 -4.84 -11.16 7.22
N VAL A 179 -3.82 -11.13 6.37
CA VAL A 179 -3.08 -12.34 5.98
C VAL A 179 -2.49 -13.04 7.20
N LEU A 180 -1.87 -12.28 8.10
CA LEU A 180 -1.26 -12.81 9.32
C LEU A 180 -2.30 -13.41 10.26
N ARG A 181 -3.49 -12.78 10.41
CA ARG A 181 -4.59 -13.33 11.23
C ARG A 181 -5.09 -14.67 10.69
N VAL A 182 -5.26 -14.77 9.38
CA VAL A 182 -5.67 -16.04 8.75
C VAL A 182 -4.63 -17.12 9.03
N ARG A 183 -3.36 -16.85 8.83
CA ARG A 183 -2.27 -17.77 9.12
C ARG A 183 -2.24 -18.19 10.61
N GLN A 184 -2.37 -17.22 11.49
CA GLN A 184 -2.41 -17.47 12.94
C GLN A 184 -3.61 -18.36 13.34
N ALA A 185 -4.78 -18.12 12.75
CA ALA A 185 -6.00 -18.89 13.01
C ALA A 185 -5.90 -20.33 12.48
N ASP A 186 -5.25 -20.53 11.34
CA ASP A 186 -5.03 -21.84 10.74
C ASP A 186 -3.92 -22.64 11.43
N GLY A 187 -3.21 -22.05 12.40
CA GLY A 187 -2.08 -22.66 13.09
C GLY A 187 -0.87 -22.86 12.18
N ASP A 188 -0.82 -22.10 11.09
CA ASP A 188 0.30 -22.12 10.18
C ASP A 188 1.56 -21.60 10.89
N PRO A 189 2.66 -22.36 10.93
CA PRO A 189 3.88 -21.87 11.53
C PRO A 189 4.33 -20.63 10.73
N PHE A 190 4.55 -19.52 11.44
CA PHE A 190 5.15 -18.35 10.82
C PHE A 190 6.54 -18.72 10.30
N VAL A 191 6.69 -18.80 9.00
CA VAL A 191 7.98 -19.09 8.37
C VAL A 191 8.77 -17.79 8.39
N GLU A 192 10.02 -17.83 8.82
CA GLU A 192 10.92 -16.66 8.83
C GLU A 192 11.07 -16.00 7.43
N ASP A 193 10.83 -16.77 6.38
CA ASP A 193 10.85 -16.31 5.00
C ASP A 193 9.48 -16.58 4.34
N PRO A 194 8.63 -15.55 4.13
CA PRO A 194 7.30 -15.72 3.53
C PRO A 194 7.35 -16.02 2.03
N ARG A 195 8.54 -15.96 1.41
CA ARG A 195 8.68 -16.31 0.00
C ARG A 195 8.38 -17.79 -0.19
N ALA A 196 7.70 -18.09 -1.26
CA ALA A 196 7.35 -19.46 -1.62
C ALA A 196 8.55 -20.41 -1.52
N THR A 197 8.35 -21.56 -0.90
CA THR A 197 9.40 -22.54 -0.68
C THR A 197 9.79 -23.28 -1.96
N ASP A 198 8.83 -23.45 -2.84
CA ASP A 198 9.01 -24.06 -4.18
C ASP A 198 7.96 -23.50 -5.16
N HIS A 199 8.03 -23.98 -6.42
CA HIS A 199 7.07 -23.55 -7.45
C HIS A 199 5.63 -23.93 -7.13
N ALA A 200 5.40 -25.08 -6.51
CA ALA A 200 4.04 -25.51 -6.18
C ALA A 200 3.41 -24.61 -5.13
N ASP A 201 4.19 -24.23 -4.12
CA ASP A 201 3.79 -23.26 -3.12
C ASP A 201 3.53 -21.87 -3.74
N PHE A 202 4.43 -21.38 -4.61
CA PHE A 202 4.22 -20.12 -5.34
C PHE A 202 2.91 -20.14 -6.14
N MET A 203 2.69 -21.20 -6.92
CA MET A 203 1.48 -21.35 -7.74
C MET A 203 0.20 -21.48 -6.88
N ALA A 204 0.29 -22.11 -5.72
CA ALA A 204 -0.84 -22.24 -4.82
C ALA A 204 -1.23 -20.89 -4.18
N GLN A 205 -0.23 -20.10 -3.75
CA GLN A 205 -0.46 -18.76 -3.20
C GLN A 205 -1.06 -17.83 -4.27
N ASP A 206 -0.51 -17.84 -5.48
CA ASP A 206 -1.05 -17.07 -6.59
C ASP A 206 -2.47 -17.49 -6.96
N ALA A 207 -2.74 -18.79 -7.07
CA ALA A 207 -4.07 -19.31 -7.42
C ALA A 207 -5.14 -18.90 -6.40
N ALA A 208 -4.81 -18.90 -5.10
CA ALA A 208 -5.73 -18.48 -4.05
C ALA A 208 -6.14 -17.01 -4.19
N VAL A 209 -5.15 -16.12 -4.35
CA VAL A 209 -5.41 -14.67 -4.52
C VAL A 209 -6.14 -14.39 -5.83
N ALA A 210 -5.74 -15.05 -6.91
CA ALA A 210 -6.38 -14.88 -8.22
C ALA A 210 -7.84 -15.33 -8.22
N ALA A 211 -8.17 -16.42 -7.51
CA ALA A 211 -9.55 -16.89 -7.40
C ALA A 211 -10.47 -15.87 -6.72
N ASP A 212 -9.97 -15.19 -5.67
CA ASP A 212 -10.73 -14.16 -4.98
C ASP A 212 -10.87 -12.90 -5.84
N PHE A 213 -9.80 -12.49 -6.50
CA PHE A 213 -9.81 -11.35 -7.41
C PHE A 213 -10.74 -11.59 -8.62
N ASP A 214 -10.65 -12.75 -9.26
CA ASP A 214 -11.52 -13.13 -10.37
C ASP A 214 -13.00 -13.13 -9.97
N ARG A 215 -13.32 -13.69 -8.80
CA ARG A 215 -14.68 -13.66 -8.27
C ARG A 215 -15.17 -12.23 -8.10
N LEU A 216 -14.33 -11.35 -7.58
CA LEU A 216 -14.65 -9.95 -7.35
C LEU A 216 -14.93 -9.23 -8.68
N ILE A 217 -13.94 -9.21 -9.59
CA ILE A 217 -14.05 -8.43 -10.83
C ILE A 217 -15.12 -8.94 -11.78
N ARG A 218 -15.36 -10.25 -11.81
CA ARG A 218 -16.40 -10.86 -12.68
C ARG A 218 -17.81 -10.70 -12.10
N SER A 219 -17.96 -10.32 -10.82
CA SER A 219 -19.25 -9.96 -10.24
C SER A 219 -19.71 -8.55 -10.66
N VAL A 220 -18.82 -7.72 -11.16
CA VAL A 220 -19.13 -6.33 -11.55
C VAL A 220 -19.74 -6.30 -12.96
N PRO A 221 -20.93 -5.71 -13.15
CA PRO A 221 -21.55 -5.57 -14.47
C PRO A 221 -20.62 -4.84 -15.45
N PRO A 222 -20.55 -5.28 -16.73
CA PRO A 222 -19.62 -4.72 -17.73
C PRO A 222 -19.76 -3.22 -17.96
N ASP A 223 -20.94 -2.65 -17.83
CA ASP A 223 -21.23 -1.22 -17.97
C ASP A 223 -20.63 -0.37 -16.82
N ARG A 224 -20.30 -1.01 -15.70
CA ARG A 224 -19.69 -0.36 -14.53
C ARG A 224 -18.16 -0.31 -14.57
N TRP A 225 -17.57 -1.03 -15.48
CA TRP A 225 -16.10 -1.10 -15.60
C TRP A 225 -15.44 0.23 -16.02
N VAL A 226 -16.19 1.10 -16.68
CA VAL A 226 -15.66 2.33 -17.28
C VAL A 226 -16.34 3.62 -16.78
N GLY A 227 -17.34 3.51 -15.93
CA GLY A 227 -18.22 4.64 -15.58
C GLY A 227 -17.80 5.43 -14.36
N GLU A 228 -17.22 4.81 -13.36
CA GLU A 228 -16.92 5.41 -12.06
C GLU A 228 -15.43 5.24 -11.72
N ALA A 229 -14.78 6.33 -11.34
CA ALA A 229 -13.40 6.28 -10.89
C ALA A 229 -13.34 5.74 -9.45
N LEU A 230 -12.63 4.65 -9.26
CA LEU A 230 -12.39 3.98 -7.97
C LEU A 230 -11.33 4.67 -7.14
N THR A 231 -10.29 5.12 -7.81
CA THR A 231 -9.24 5.98 -7.29
C THR A 231 -9.19 7.25 -8.15
N PRO A 232 -8.55 8.34 -7.72
CA PRO A 232 -8.47 9.53 -8.54
C PRO A 232 -7.96 9.22 -9.96
N GLY A 233 -8.87 9.25 -10.92
CA GLY A 233 -8.60 9.07 -12.35
C GLY A 233 -8.61 7.64 -12.89
N TRP A 234 -8.78 6.60 -12.08
CA TRP A 234 -8.77 5.20 -12.52
C TRP A 234 -10.11 4.49 -12.30
N THR A 235 -10.60 3.83 -13.32
CA THR A 235 -11.79 2.96 -13.29
C THR A 235 -11.41 1.52 -12.96
N LEU A 236 -12.41 0.62 -12.74
CA LEU A 236 -12.13 -0.81 -12.58
C LEU A 236 -11.35 -1.40 -13.76
N ARG A 237 -11.72 -0.99 -14.99
CA ARG A 237 -11.00 -1.39 -16.20
C ARG A 237 -9.52 -0.99 -16.10
N ASP A 238 -9.25 0.23 -15.68
CA ASP A 238 -7.88 0.75 -15.61
C ASP A 238 -7.05 -0.03 -14.59
N HIS A 239 -7.63 -0.43 -13.45
CA HIS A 239 -6.96 -1.28 -12.47
C HIS A 239 -6.67 -2.69 -13.00
N VAL A 240 -7.63 -3.33 -13.69
CA VAL A 240 -7.42 -4.68 -14.24
C VAL A 240 -6.42 -4.66 -15.42
N ASP A 241 -6.49 -3.63 -16.27
CA ASP A 241 -5.56 -3.47 -17.39
C ASP A 241 -4.14 -3.18 -16.90
N HIS A 242 -3.99 -2.41 -15.82
CA HIS A 242 -2.72 -2.17 -15.14
C HIS A 242 -2.07 -3.45 -14.58
N LEU A 243 -2.86 -4.35 -13.98
CA LEU A 243 -2.34 -5.66 -13.57
C LEU A 243 -1.85 -6.46 -14.78
N ALA A 244 -2.54 -6.37 -15.92
CA ALA A 244 -2.11 -7.02 -17.15
C ALA A 244 -0.81 -6.40 -17.70
N ASP A 245 -0.62 -5.09 -17.59
CA ASP A 245 0.61 -4.40 -17.99
C ASP A 245 1.81 -4.89 -17.18
N TRP A 246 1.68 -4.98 -15.86
CA TRP A 246 2.74 -5.48 -15.00
C TRP A 246 3.01 -6.97 -15.19
N ALA A 247 1.99 -7.78 -15.47
CA ALA A 247 2.20 -9.19 -15.81
C ALA A 247 2.96 -9.36 -17.13
N GLU A 248 2.72 -8.49 -18.11
CA GLU A 248 3.48 -8.45 -19.36
C GLU A 248 4.95 -8.01 -19.13
N GLU A 249 5.15 -6.98 -18.30
CA GLU A 249 6.48 -6.49 -17.93
C GLU A 249 7.25 -7.53 -17.10
N GLY A 250 6.61 -8.22 -16.15
CA GLY A 250 7.19 -9.33 -15.41
C GLY A 250 7.62 -10.47 -16.34
N THR A 251 6.78 -10.83 -17.31
CA THR A 251 7.16 -11.80 -18.35
C THR A 251 8.40 -11.36 -19.11
N ARG A 252 8.51 -10.07 -19.44
CA ARG A 252 9.68 -9.49 -20.10
C ARG A 252 10.92 -9.58 -19.20
N ALA A 253 10.80 -9.27 -17.93
CA ALA A 253 11.88 -9.35 -16.95
C ALA A 253 12.42 -10.78 -16.80
N MET A 254 11.54 -11.78 -16.64
CA MET A 254 11.90 -13.20 -16.60
C MET A 254 12.66 -13.63 -17.86
N ASN A 255 12.14 -13.23 -19.02
CA ASN A 255 12.77 -13.54 -20.31
C ASN A 255 14.16 -12.87 -20.49
N VAL A 256 14.35 -11.67 -19.95
CA VAL A 256 15.66 -11.00 -19.97
C VAL A 256 16.63 -11.73 -19.05
N PHE A 257 16.19 -12.08 -17.83
CA PHE A 257 17.01 -12.84 -16.90
C PHE A 257 17.47 -14.17 -17.48
N VAL A 258 16.57 -14.96 -18.06
CA VAL A 258 16.89 -16.24 -18.70
C VAL A 258 17.94 -16.07 -19.81
N ARG A 259 17.86 -15.01 -20.61
CA ARG A 259 18.75 -14.81 -21.76
C ARG A 259 20.07 -14.14 -21.40
N ARG A 260 20.10 -13.30 -20.36
CA ARG A 260 21.22 -12.39 -20.08
C ARG A 260 21.81 -12.55 -18.68
N GLY A 261 21.14 -13.26 -17.77
CA GLY A 261 21.59 -13.49 -16.41
C GLY A 261 21.48 -12.26 -15.48
N HIS A 262 20.69 -11.26 -15.86
CA HIS A 262 20.41 -10.11 -15.01
C HIS A 262 18.95 -9.69 -15.13
N TRP A 263 18.37 -9.18 -14.06
CA TRP A 263 17.01 -8.66 -14.00
C TRP A 263 16.90 -7.31 -14.72
N LEU A 264 15.69 -6.98 -15.15
CA LEU A 264 15.41 -5.64 -15.65
C LEU A 264 15.44 -4.63 -14.49
N ALA A 265 15.86 -3.42 -14.81
CA ALA A 265 15.60 -2.27 -13.96
C ALA A 265 14.14 -1.78 -14.16
N ASP A 266 13.65 -1.01 -13.19
CA ASP A 266 12.39 -0.31 -13.31
C ASP A 266 12.35 0.61 -14.54
N PRO A 267 11.13 1.01 -14.99
CA PRO A 267 11.00 1.93 -16.11
C PRO A 267 11.78 3.24 -15.91
N GLU A 268 12.54 3.66 -16.91
CA GLU A 268 13.40 4.86 -16.85
C GLU A 268 12.64 6.15 -16.51
N GLU A 269 11.36 6.24 -16.89
CA GLU A 269 10.48 7.37 -16.59
C GLU A 269 9.94 7.36 -15.15
N GLY A 270 10.24 6.32 -14.37
CA GLY A 270 9.66 6.04 -13.06
C GLY A 270 8.33 5.30 -13.14
N VAL A 271 8.02 4.55 -12.07
CA VAL A 271 6.85 3.65 -11.99
C VAL A 271 5.54 4.39 -12.21
N ASP A 272 5.34 5.54 -11.55
CA ASP A 272 4.09 6.31 -11.65
C ASP A 272 3.83 6.87 -13.05
N ALA A 273 4.86 7.42 -13.69
CA ALA A 273 4.73 7.94 -15.04
C ALA A 273 4.48 6.80 -16.05
N TRP A 274 5.10 5.66 -15.85
CA TRP A 274 4.86 4.46 -16.65
C TRP A 274 3.43 3.96 -16.47
N ASN A 275 2.95 3.84 -15.22
CA ASN A 275 1.58 3.43 -14.89
C ASN A 275 0.55 4.32 -15.58
N GLU A 276 0.68 5.65 -15.43
CA GLU A 276 -0.25 6.59 -16.06
C GLU A 276 -0.23 6.47 -17.60
N ARG A 277 0.95 6.33 -18.19
CA ARG A 277 1.07 6.13 -19.63
C ARG A 277 0.39 4.85 -20.11
N MET A 278 0.55 3.74 -19.39
CA MET A 278 -0.07 2.46 -19.74
C MET A 278 -1.60 2.52 -19.60
N VAL A 279 -2.12 3.14 -18.54
CA VAL A 279 -3.55 3.40 -18.38
C VAL A 279 -4.12 4.20 -19.53
N GLN A 280 -3.43 5.27 -19.99
CA GLN A 280 -3.87 6.04 -21.14
C GLN A 280 -3.95 5.19 -22.41
N LEU A 281 -2.99 4.31 -22.64
CA LEU A 281 -2.99 3.39 -23.79
C LEU A 281 -4.13 2.35 -23.71
N GLY A 282 -4.53 1.96 -22.51
CA GLY A 282 -5.61 1.00 -22.24
C GLY A 282 -7.02 1.53 -22.38
N ARG A 283 -7.21 2.86 -22.34
CA ARG A 283 -8.54 3.51 -22.23
C ARG A 283 -9.56 3.20 -23.35
N GLY A 284 -9.12 2.64 -24.45
CA GLY A 284 -10.03 2.24 -25.55
C GLY A 284 -10.59 0.81 -25.43
N ARG A 285 -10.10 0.00 -24.49
CA ARG A 285 -10.51 -1.41 -24.36
C ARG A 285 -11.89 -1.53 -23.69
N SER A 286 -12.67 -2.50 -24.15
CA SER A 286 -13.88 -2.95 -23.45
C SER A 286 -13.52 -3.81 -22.23
N ALA A 287 -14.47 -4.01 -21.31
CA ALA A 287 -14.30 -4.91 -20.16
C ALA A 287 -13.89 -6.33 -20.59
N ALA A 288 -14.50 -6.85 -21.67
CA ALA A 288 -14.19 -8.19 -22.19
C ALA A 288 -12.75 -8.28 -22.74
N GLU A 289 -12.30 -7.27 -23.47
CA GLU A 289 -10.92 -7.20 -23.99
C GLU A 289 -9.90 -7.08 -22.86
N THR A 290 -10.19 -6.29 -21.81
CA THR A 290 -9.33 -6.14 -20.63
C THR A 290 -9.24 -7.46 -19.87
N LEU A 291 -10.35 -8.15 -19.61
CA LEU A 291 -10.35 -9.46 -18.97
C LEU A 291 -9.55 -10.49 -19.77
N ALA A 292 -9.79 -10.58 -21.07
CA ALA A 292 -9.07 -11.53 -21.92
C ALA A 292 -7.54 -11.25 -21.93
N ARG A 293 -7.16 -9.97 -21.90
CA ARG A 293 -5.75 -9.57 -21.82
C ARG A 293 -5.16 -9.96 -20.46
N TYR A 294 -5.84 -9.62 -19.36
CA TYR A 294 -5.43 -9.98 -18.00
C TYR A 294 -5.22 -11.49 -17.86
N ASP A 295 -6.18 -12.30 -18.30
CA ASP A 295 -6.07 -13.75 -18.26
C ASP A 295 -4.85 -14.26 -19.07
N ALA A 296 -4.62 -13.70 -20.26
CA ALA A 296 -3.53 -14.11 -21.13
C ALA A 296 -2.14 -13.70 -20.61
N THR A 297 -1.99 -12.46 -20.16
CA THR A 297 -0.69 -11.96 -19.66
C THR A 297 -0.30 -12.61 -18.34
N ARG A 298 -1.28 -12.83 -17.46
CA ARG A 298 -1.06 -13.56 -16.21
C ARG A 298 -0.62 -15.01 -16.48
N ALA A 299 -1.28 -15.72 -17.39
CA ALA A 299 -0.88 -17.07 -17.77
C ALA A 299 0.54 -17.12 -18.33
N ALA A 300 0.91 -16.17 -19.20
CA ALA A 300 2.26 -16.08 -19.76
C ALA A 300 3.33 -15.83 -18.69
N LEU A 301 3.01 -15.01 -17.68
CA LEU A 301 3.93 -14.76 -16.56
C LEU A 301 4.11 -16.02 -15.71
N LEU A 302 3.01 -16.73 -15.37
CA LEU A 302 3.08 -18.00 -14.64
C LEU A 302 3.91 -19.06 -15.39
N ASP A 303 3.76 -19.17 -16.71
CA ASP A 303 4.58 -20.04 -17.54
C ASP A 303 6.07 -19.65 -17.46
N SER A 304 6.36 -18.36 -17.41
CA SER A 304 7.73 -17.84 -17.29
C SER A 304 8.32 -18.10 -15.90
N VAL A 305 7.53 -17.97 -14.85
CA VAL A 305 7.93 -18.30 -13.46
C VAL A 305 8.22 -19.79 -13.32
N ALA A 306 7.38 -20.65 -13.92
CA ALA A 306 7.51 -22.11 -13.80
C ALA A 306 8.81 -22.70 -14.35
N VAL A 307 9.50 -21.98 -15.24
CA VAL A 307 10.74 -22.47 -15.87
C VAL A 307 12.02 -21.92 -15.22
N LEU A 308 11.91 -20.93 -14.33
CA LEU A 308 13.06 -20.38 -13.61
C LEU A 308 13.43 -21.27 -12.41
N PRO A 309 14.72 -21.42 -12.07
CA PRO A 309 15.12 -22.04 -10.82
C PRO A 309 14.49 -21.32 -9.62
N ILE A 310 14.04 -22.07 -8.63
CA ILE A 310 13.40 -21.47 -7.44
C ILE A 310 14.34 -20.53 -6.68
N ASP A 311 15.63 -20.84 -6.65
CA ASP A 311 16.63 -19.99 -5.99
C ASP A 311 16.76 -18.62 -6.69
N ASP A 312 16.63 -18.57 -8.01
CA ASP A 312 16.64 -17.32 -8.78
C ASP A 312 15.36 -16.50 -8.50
N LEU A 313 14.20 -17.16 -8.40
CA LEU A 313 12.94 -16.51 -8.01
C LEU A 313 12.96 -16.01 -6.57
N ARG A 314 13.67 -16.67 -5.67
CA ARG A 314 13.82 -16.28 -4.26
C ARG A 314 14.91 -15.23 -4.04
N SER A 315 15.69 -14.87 -5.07
CA SER A 315 16.57 -13.70 -5.00
C SER A 315 15.73 -12.42 -4.80
N PRO A 316 16.29 -11.37 -4.20
CA PRO A 316 15.51 -10.13 -3.98
C PRO A 316 14.83 -9.60 -5.25
N ASP A 317 15.60 -9.47 -6.33
CA ASP A 317 15.06 -8.98 -7.62
C ASP A 317 14.08 -9.98 -8.25
N GLY A 318 14.41 -11.29 -8.19
CA GLY A 318 13.54 -12.34 -8.73
C GLY A 318 12.20 -12.41 -8.01
N TRP A 319 12.23 -12.27 -6.69
CA TRP A 319 11.02 -12.23 -5.88
C TRP A 319 10.18 -10.99 -6.19
N SER A 320 10.79 -9.81 -6.28
CA SER A 320 10.09 -8.59 -6.65
C SER A 320 9.37 -8.75 -7.99
N TRP A 321 10.07 -9.18 -9.03
CA TRP A 321 9.46 -9.38 -10.34
C TRP A 321 8.39 -10.49 -10.40
N ALA A 322 8.55 -11.58 -9.64
CA ALA A 322 7.55 -12.64 -9.60
C ALA A 322 6.35 -12.29 -8.73
N TYR A 323 6.60 -11.87 -7.50
CA TYR A 323 5.58 -11.57 -6.51
C TYR A 323 4.79 -10.30 -6.84
N ASP A 324 5.50 -9.18 -7.11
CA ASP A 324 4.86 -7.90 -7.37
C ASP A 324 4.18 -7.81 -8.74
N CYS A 325 4.49 -8.70 -9.70
CA CYS A 325 3.76 -8.76 -10.96
C CYS A 325 2.61 -9.79 -10.96
N LEU A 326 2.48 -10.59 -9.90
CA LEU A 326 1.43 -11.62 -9.73
C LEU A 326 0.60 -11.36 -8.47
N TYR A 327 0.63 -12.32 -7.54
CA TYR A 327 -0.31 -12.32 -6.42
C TYR A 327 -0.08 -11.19 -5.39
N GLY A 328 1.12 -10.68 -5.26
CA GLY A 328 1.39 -9.52 -4.42
C GLY A 328 0.67 -8.27 -4.93
N HIS A 329 0.80 -7.97 -6.23
CA HIS A 329 0.10 -6.86 -6.87
C HIS A 329 -1.42 -7.06 -6.90
N THR A 330 -1.86 -8.27 -7.28
CA THR A 330 -3.28 -8.62 -7.29
C THR A 330 -3.90 -8.46 -5.90
N ARG A 331 -3.18 -8.81 -4.83
CA ARG A 331 -3.63 -8.65 -3.45
C ARG A 331 -3.81 -7.18 -3.06
N LYS A 332 -2.89 -6.29 -3.48
CA LYS A 332 -3.03 -4.83 -3.29
C LYS A 332 -4.32 -4.31 -3.94
N HIS A 333 -4.58 -4.73 -5.17
CA HIS A 333 -5.81 -4.34 -5.88
C HIS A 333 -7.06 -4.97 -5.28
N LEU A 334 -7.01 -6.22 -4.83
CA LEU A 334 -8.13 -6.89 -4.16
C LEU A 334 -8.54 -6.13 -2.87
N ALA A 335 -7.57 -5.72 -2.06
CA ALA A 335 -7.81 -4.94 -0.85
C ALA A 335 -8.43 -3.56 -1.16
N MET A 336 -8.07 -2.96 -2.28
CA MET A 336 -8.60 -1.66 -2.72
C MET A 336 -10.02 -1.78 -3.32
N LEU A 337 -10.24 -2.79 -4.18
CA LEU A 337 -11.48 -2.97 -4.94
C LEU A 337 -12.58 -3.66 -4.12
N GLY A 338 -12.22 -4.53 -3.18
CA GLY A 338 -13.16 -5.29 -2.37
C GLY A 338 -14.20 -4.42 -1.64
N PRO A 339 -13.78 -3.41 -0.87
CA PRO A 339 -14.71 -2.49 -0.20
C PRO A 339 -15.62 -1.71 -1.16
N TRP A 340 -15.09 -1.33 -2.33
CA TRP A 340 -15.89 -0.65 -3.35
C TRP A 340 -16.96 -1.57 -3.93
N CYS A 341 -16.60 -2.78 -4.33
CA CYS A 341 -17.56 -3.76 -4.85
C CYS A 341 -18.64 -4.10 -3.81
N ALA A 342 -18.24 -4.28 -2.54
CA ALA A 342 -19.18 -4.57 -1.44
C ALA A 342 -20.17 -3.42 -1.18
N ALA A 343 -19.76 -2.18 -1.38
CA ALA A 343 -20.60 -1.00 -1.19
C ALA A 343 -21.64 -0.81 -2.32
N GLN A 344 -21.44 -1.47 -3.45
CA GLN A 344 -22.25 -1.28 -4.67
C GLN A 344 -23.42 -2.27 -4.73
N ALA A 345 -24.00 -2.80 -3.70
CA ALA A 345 -25.19 -3.68 -3.69
C ALA A 345 -25.77 -3.89 -5.11
N TRP A 346 -25.04 -4.63 -5.95
CA TRP A 346 -25.55 -4.99 -7.29
C TRP A 346 -26.81 -5.81 -7.06
N SER A 347 -27.99 -5.25 -7.31
CA SER A 347 -29.23 -6.00 -7.23
C SER A 347 -29.14 -7.14 -8.24
N GLU A 348 -29.13 -8.36 -7.74
CA GLU A 348 -29.46 -9.55 -8.51
C GLU A 348 -30.96 -9.47 -8.83
N ASP A 349 -31.37 -8.56 -9.71
CA ASP A 349 -32.69 -8.61 -10.32
C ASP A 349 -32.47 -9.12 -11.75
N PRO A 350 -32.68 -10.42 -11.98
CA PRO A 350 -32.75 -10.93 -13.33
C PRO A 350 -34.17 -10.60 -13.88
N ASP A 351 -34.26 -9.65 -14.81
CA ASP A 351 -35.41 -9.59 -15.71
C ASP A 351 -35.54 -10.84 -16.56
#